data_28e21d462503f8a544807bca71654337
#
_entry.id   28e21d462503f8a544807bca71654337
#
_cell.length_a   1.000
_cell.length_b   1.000
_cell.length_c   1.000
_cell.angle_alpha   90.00
_cell.angle_beta   90.00
_cell.angle_gamma   90.00
#
_symmetry.space_group_name_H-M   'P 1'
#
loop_
_entity.id
_entity.type
_entity.pdbx_description
1 polymer ?
#
loop_
_entity_poly.entity_id
_entity_poly.type
_entity_poly.pdbx_seq_one_letter_code
_entity_poly.pdbx_strand_id
1 'polypeptide(L)'
;YYVFIDEVQIISGFQKAVDSLYIKKNVDLYITGSNANLLSSELATLLSGRYIEIKMLPLSFKEYKDAYPTLSDDELYQRYVSWGSLPYTVALANEDDISLYISGIYNDILIKDVMTRKKITDESMLKSVSNFAMDNIGSLLSTNNIANVMTNDGRGINVRTVEKYLEGFTESYFLYR
;
A
#
# COMPACT_ATOMS: atom_id res chain seq x y z
N TYR A 1 -21.95 -10.29 -18.88
CA TYR A 1 -21.06 -9.13 -19.02
C TYR A 1 -20.07 -9.13 -17.88
N TYR A 2 -18.80 -8.81 -18.18
CA TYR A 2 -17.79 -8.53 -17.17
C TYR A 2 -17.75 -7.01 -16.95
N VAL A 3 -17.84 -6.58 -15.69
CA VAL A 3 -17.76 -5.18 -15.30
C VAL A 3 -16.58 -5.01 -14.34
N PHE A 4 -15.64 -4.14 -14.70
CA PHE A 4 -14.48 -3.82 -13.89
C PHE A 4 -14.60 -2.36 -13.44
N ILE A 5 -14.49 -2.13 -12.14
CA ILE A 5 -14.48 -0.79 -11.54
C ILE A 5 -13.19 -0.67 -10.73
N ASP A 6 -12.30 0.19 -11.20
CA ASP A 6 -11.00 0.44 -10.57
C ASP A 6 -11.11 1.59 -9.57
N GLU A 7 -10.35 1.50 -8.46
CA GLU A 7 -10.30 2.51 -7.39
C GLU A 7 -11.69 2.98 -6.94
N VAL A 8 -12.55 2.02 -6.65
CA VAL A 8 -13.99 2.24 -6.40
C VAL A 8 -14.26 3.25 -5.27
N GLN A 9 -13.34 3.40 -4.30
CA GLN A 9 -13.47 4.33 -3.18
C GLN A 9 -13.45 5.81 -3.61
N ILE A 10 -13.01 6.13 -4.82
CA ILE A 10 -13.03 7.50 -5.35
C ILE A 10 -14.47 7.92 -5.67
N ILE A 11 -15.36 6.97 -5.91
CA ILE A 11 -16.75 7.22 -6.34
C ILE A 11 -17.64 7.34 -5.10
N SER A 12 -18.18 8.52 -4.85
CA SER A 12 -19.12 8.70 -3.75
C SER A 12 -20.40 7.87 -3.97
N GLY A 13 -20.79 7.08 -2.97
CA GLY A 13 -22.00 6.26 -3.03
C GLY A 13 -21.90 5.05 -3.96
N PHE A 14 -20.68 4.61 -4.30
CA PHE A 14 -20.43 3.43 -5.16
C PHE A 14 -21.15 2.17 -4.66
N GLN A 15 -21.39 2.05 -3.37
CA GLN A 15 -22.02 0.90 -2.75
C GLN A 15 -23.40 0.59 -3.37
N LYS A 16 -24.19 1.63 -3.66
CA LYS A 16 -25.49 1.48 -4.31
C LYS A 16 -25.37 0.99 -5.76
N ALA A 17 -24.37 1.48 -6.48
CA ALA A 17 -24.10 1.04 -7.84
C ALA A 17 -23.65 -0.42 -7.88
N VAL A 18 -22.75 -0.80 -6.97
CA VAL A 18 -22.24 -2.17 -6.81
C VAL A 18 -23.39 -3.12 -6.47
N ASP A 19 -24.24 -2.79 -5.50
CA ASP A 19 -25.40 -3.62 -5.15
C ASP A 19 -26.40 -3.75 -6.33
N SER A 20 -26.64 -2.65 -7.05
CA SER A 20 -27.50 -2.66 -8.24
C SER A 20 -26.96 -3.52 -9.39
N LEU A 21 -25.65 -3.60 -9.53
CA LEU A 21 -24.99 -4.47 -10.53
C LEU A 21 -24.98 -5.91 -10.08
N TYR A 22 -24.73 -6.17 -8.79
CA TYR A 22 -24.65 -7.50 -8.21
C TYR A 22 -25.95 -8.30 -8.37
N ILE A 23 -27.12 -7.67 -8.27
CA ILE A 23 -28.41 -8.36 -8.42
C ILE A 23 -28.72 -8.77 -9.88
N LYS A 24 -27.94 -8.30 -10.86
CA LYS A 24 -28.12 -8.66 -12.26
C LYS A 24 -27.50 -10.03 -12.55
N LYS A 25 -28.32 -11.00 -12.95
CA LYS A 25 -27.87 -12.38 -13.21
C LYS A 25 -26.86 -12.54 -14.36
N ASN A 26 -26.72 -11.51 -15.19
CA ASN A 26 -25.85 -11.52 -16.38
C ASN A 26 -24.59 -10.65 -16.21
N VAL A 27 -24.29 -10.22 -14.99
CA VAL A 27 -23.13 -9.38 -14.66
C VAL A 27 -22.23 -10.15 -13.72
N ASP A 28 -20.95 -10.21 -14.08
CA ASP A 28 -19.84 -10.63 -13.25
C ASP A 28 -19.03 -9.39 -12.91
N LEU A 29 -18.98 -9.02 -11.62
CA LEU A 29 -18.49 -7.71 -11.18
C LEU A 29 -17.16 -7.86 -10.45
N TYR A 30 -16.16 -7.13 -10.94
CA TYR A 30 -14.84 -7.01 -10.35
C TYR A 30 -14.60 -5.57 -9.90
N ILE A 31 -14.25 -5.38 -8.66
CA ILE A 31 -13.95 -4.07 -8.10
C ILE A 31 -12.55 -4.08 -7.48
N THR A 32 -11.80 -3.00 -7.64
CA THR A 32 -10.51 -2.81 -6.99
C THR A 32 -10.53 -1.64 -6.04
N GLY A 33 -9.57 -1.64 -5.14
CA GLY A 33 -9.29 -0.51 -4.26
C GLY A 33 -7.98 -0.72 -3.52
N SER A 34 -7.22 0.36 -3.37
CA SER A 34 -5.90 0.40 -2.74
C SER A 34 -5.94 0.54 -1.22
N ASN A 35 -7.10 0.35 -0.58
CA ASN A 35 -7.29 0.59 0.84
C ASN A 35 -7.79 -0.64 1.59
N ALA A 36 -7.05 -1.05 2.63
CA ALA A 36 -7.45 -2.15 3.52
C ALA A 36 -8.83 -1.96 4.17
N ASN A 37 -9.26 -0.71 4.40
CA ASN A 37 -10.56 -0.39 4.98
C ASN A 37 -11.72 -0.42 3.99
N LEU A 38 -11.46 -0.47 2.69
CA LEU A 38 -12.51 -0.51 1.68
C LEU A 38 -13.46 -1.70 1.86
N LEU A 39 -12.87 -2.84 2.22
CA LEU A 39 -13.61 -4.09 2.40
C LEU A 39 -14.09 -4.30 3.85
N SER A 40 -13.48 -3.62 4.84
CA SER A 40 -13.76 -3.87 6.25
C SER A 40 -14.91 -3.05 6.83
N SER A 41 -15.23 -1.87 6.30
CA SER A 41 -16.22 -0.99 6.93
C SER A 41 -17.54 -0.84 6.15
N GLU A 42 -17.50 -0.45 4.89
CA GLU A 42 -18.71 -0.13 4.14
C GLU A 42 -19.17 -1.25 3.19
N LEU A 43 -18.23 -1.91 2.51
CA LEU A 43 -18.55 -3.06 1.67
C LEU A 43 -18.85 -4.31 2.49
N ALA A 44 -18.16 -4.51 3.61
CA ALA A 44 -18.43 -5.64 4.49
C ALA A 44 -19.87 -5.63 5.03
N THR A 45 -20.45 -4.46 5.26
CA THR A 45 -21.83 -4.35 5.75
C THR A 45 -22.86 -4.64 4.65
N LEU A 46 -22.62 -4.15 3.43
CA LEU A 46 -23.56 -4.27 2.32
C LEU A 46 -23.42 -5.57 1.52
N LEU A 47 -22.19 -6.05 1.38
CA LEU A 47 -21.86 -7.23 0.59
C LEU A 47 -21.39 -8.43 1.43
N SER A 48 -21.64 -8.41 2.75
CA SER A 48 -21.22 -9.49 3.65
C SER A 48 -21.67 -10.86 3.11
N GLY A 49 -20.68 -11.75 2.91
CA GLY A 49 -20.90 -13.08 2.36
C GLY A 49 -21.23 -13.14 0.87
N ARG A 50 -21.12 -12.04 0.12
CA ARG A 50 -21.49 -11.94 -1.29
C ARG A 50 -20.31 -11.63 -2.22
N TYR A 51 -19.08 -11.64 -1.72
CA TYR A 51 -17.88 -11.39 -2.54
C TYR A 51 -16.75 -12.35 -2.15
N ILE A 52 -15.82 -12.48 -3.06
CA ILE A 52 -14.55 -13.16 -2.83
C ILE A 52 -13.47 -12.10 -2.87
N GLU A 53 -12.68 -11.99 -1.80
CA GLU A 53 -11.53 -11.09 -1.72
C GLU A 53 -10.32 -11.74 -2.36
N ILE A 54 -9.70 -11.05 -3.32
CA ILE A 54 -8.44 -11.45 -3.93
C ILE A 54 -7.39 -10.41 -3.52
N LYS A 55 -6.49 -10.79 -2.60
CA LYS A 55 -5.38 -9.95 -2.19
C LYS A 55 -4.25 -10.04 -3.21
N MET A 56 -3.94 -8.90 -3.83
CA MET A 56 -2.83 -8.79 -4.77
C MET A 56 -1.61 -8.27 -4.03
N LEU A 57 -0.52 -9.01 -4.10
CA LEU A 57 0.80 -8.60 -3.58
C LEU A 57 1.71 -8.26 -4.76
N PRO A 58 2.79 -7.50 -4.53
CA PRO A 58 3.89 -7.43 -5.50
C PRO A 58 4.39 -8.82 -5.88
N LEU A 59 5.15 -8.93 -6.97
CA LEU A 59 5.64 -10.23 -7.47
C LEU A 59 6.42 -10.97 -6.39
N SER A 60 6.11 -12.24 -6.21
CA SER A 60 6.95 -13.14 -5.42
C SER A 60 8.32 -13.31 -6.08
N PHE A 61 9.33 -13.74 -5.31
CA PHE A 61 10.66 -13.99 -5.88
C PHE A 61 10.64 -14.98 -7.05
N LYS A 62 9.75 -15.98 -7.00
CA LYS A 62 9.57 -16.93 -8.09
C LYS A 62 9.04 -16.25 -9.36
N GLU A 63 7.98 -15.45 -9.25
CA GLU A 63 7.42 -14.72 -10.38
C GLU A 63 8.43 -13.69 -10.93
N TYR A 64 9.19 -13.04 -10.05
CA TYR A 64 10.25 -12.11 -10.44
C TYR A 64 11.36 -12.83 -11.21
N LYS A 65 11.74 -14.04 -10.80
CA LYS A 65 12.73 -14.88 -11.48
C LYS A 65 12.29 -15.24 -12.89
N ASP A 66 11.02 -15.54 -13.11
CA ASP A 66 10.49 -15.90 -14.43
C ASP A 66 10.66 -14.76 -15.45
N ALA A 67 10.75 -13.50 -14.98
CA ALA A 67 10.99 -12.33 -15.83
C ALA A 67 12.47 -12.13 -16.22
N TYR A 68 13.40 -12.76 -15.50
CA TYR A 68 14.85 -12.62 -15.72
C TYR A 68 15.55 -13.97 -15.88
N PRO A 69 15.25 -14.73 -16.93
CA PRO A 69 15.70 -16.13 -17.07
C PRO A 69 17.22 -16.28 -17.25
N THR A 70 17.94 -15.19 -17.50
CA THR A 70 19.38 -15.19 -17.76
C THR A 70 20.24 -14.80 -16.55
N LEU A 71 19.64 -14.28 -15.48
CA LEU A 71 20.36 -13.91 -14.27
C LEU A 71 20.55 -15.11 -13.35
N SER A 72 21.69 -15.14 -12.65
CA SER A 72 21.90 -16.09 -11.55
C SER A 72 20.97 -15.76 -10.37
N ASP A 73 20.74 -16.75 -9.49
CA ASP A 73 19.86 -16.56 -8.34
C ASP A 73 20.39 -15.50 -7.38
N ASP A 74 21.71 -15.35 -7.23
CA ASP A 74 22.34 -14.36 -6.38
C ASP A 74 22.17 -12.94 -6.94
N GLU A 75 22.43 -12.73 -8.23
CA GLU A 75 22.22 -11.44 -8.90
C GLU A 75 20.74 -11.04 -8.85
N LEU A 76 19.86 -12.00 -9.09
CA LEU A 76 18.43 -11.80 -9.05
C LEU A 76 17.94 -11.43 -7.65
N TYR A 77 18.45 -12.10 -6.61
CA TYR A 77 18.11 -11.81 -5.23
C TYR A 77 18.56 -10.41 -4.81
N GLN A 78 19.78 -10.01 -5.17
CA GLN A 78 20.28 -8.65 -4.92
C GLN A 78 19.39 -7.60 -5.61
N ARG A 79 19.02 -7.84 -6.86
CA ARG A 79 18.11 -6.97 -7.60
C ARG A 79 16.73 -6.88 -6.97
N TYR A 80 16.16 -8.02 -6.57
CA TYR A 80 14.86 -8.11 -5.90
C TYR A 80 14.82 -7.31 -4.59
N VAL A 81 15.86 -7.41 -3.79
CA VAL A 81 15.98 -6.68 -2.52
C VAL A 81 16.21 -5.18 -2.75
N SER A 82 17.03 -4.81 -3.74
CA SER A 82 17.37 -3.42 -4.01
C SER A 82 16.23 -2.63 -4.66
N TRP A 83 15.49 -3.25 -5.59
CA TRP A 83 14.50 -2.57 -6.42
C TRP A 83 13.06 -2.97 -6.12
N GLY A 84 12.87 -3.91 -5.22
CA GLY A 84 11.56 -4.44 -4.90
C GLY A 84 10.96 -5.26 -6.04
N SER A 85 9.68 -5.53 -5.94
CA SER A 85 9.00 -6.48 -6.84
C SER A 85 7.67 -5.97 -7.39
N LEU A 86 7.54 -4.65 -7.54
CA LEU A 86 6.39 -4.09 -8.24
C LEU A 86 6.44 -4.52 -9.72
N PRO A 87 5.32 -4.99 -10.31
CA PRO A 87 5.35 -5.56 -11.65
C PRO A 87 5.95 -4.66 -12.72
N TYR A 88 5.72 -3.35 -12.64
CA TYR A 88 6.25 -2.42 -13.65
C TYR A 88 7.77 -2.25 -13.60
N THR A 89 8.42 -2.50 -12.44
CA THR A 89 9.90 -2.44 -12.36
C THR A 89 10.57 -3.45 -13.26
N VAL A 90 9.90 -4.57 -13.57
CA VAL A 90 10.41 -5.60 -14.48
C VAL A 90 10.46 -5.12 -15.93
N ALA A 91 9.58 -4.19 -16.32
CA ALA A 91 9.53 -3.63 -17.67
C ALA A 91 10.53 -2.48 -17.89
N LEU A 92 11.15 -1.96 -16.83
CA LEU A 92 12.09 -0.85 -16.92
C LEU A 92 13.51 -1.34 -17.20
N ALA A 93 14.16 -0.70 -18.18
CA ALA A 93 15.45 -1.16 -18.71
C ALA A 93 16.65 -0.71 -17.85
N ASN A 94 16.56 0.42 -17.16
CA ASN A 94 17.66 0.98 -16.39
C ASN A 94 17.27 1.27 -14.94
N GLU A 95 18.27 1.35 -14.07
CA GLU A 95 18.08 1.51 -12.62
C GLU A 95 17.60 2.91 -12.24
N ASP A 96 17.96 3.93 -13.01
CA ASP A 96 17.50 5.30 -12.76
C ASP A 96 15.99 5.42 -12.95
N ASP A 97 15.44 4.79 -13.99
CA ASP A 97 13.99 4.78 -14.24
C ASP A 97 13.26 3.99 -13.15
N ILE A 98 13.85 2.87 -12.68
CA ILE A 98 13.31 2.09 -11.56
C ILE A 98 13.29 2.94 -10.30
N SER A 99 14.38 3.61 -9.97
CA SER A 99 14.50 4.47 -8.80
C SER A 99 13.47 5.61 -8.85
N LEU A 100 13.34 6.27 -9.99
CA LEU A 100 12.37 7.34 -10.20
C LEU A 100 10.93 6.84 -10.03
N TYR A 101 10.62 5.67 -10.61
CA TYR A 101 9.29 5.05 -10.49
C TYR A 101 8.94 4.70 -9.04
N ILE A 102 9.85 4.03 -8.32
CA ILE A 102 9.64 3.66 -6.91
C ILE A 102 9.49 4.92 -6.04
N SER A 103 10.32 5.93 -6.27
CA SER A 103 10.22 7.22 -5.56
C SER A 103 8.88 7.91 -5.81
N GLY A 104 8.37 7.84 -7.04
CA GLY A 104 7.05 8.35 -7.39
C GLY A 104 5.94 7.63 -6.61
N ILE A 105 5.96 6.30 -6.58
CA ILE A 105 4.99 5.50 -5.83
C ILE A 105 5.06 5.80 -4.32
N TYR A 106 6.26 5.87 -3.76
CA TYR A 106 6.45 6.21 -2.34
C TYR A 106 5.81 7.56 -2.00
N ASN A 107 6.06 8.58 -2.82
CA ASN A 107 5.48 9.91 -2.62
C ASN A 107 3.96 9.90 -2.78
N ASP A 108 3.42 9.19 -3.76
CA ASP A 108 1.97 9.09 -3.98
C ASP A 108 1.27 8.37 -2.82
N ILE A 109 1.81 7.25 -2.35
CA ILE A 109 1.26 6.53 -1.20
C ILE A 109 1.35 7.39 0.07
N LEU A 110 2.53 7.93 0.39
CA LEU A 110 2.72 8.71 1.61
C LEU A 110 1.92 10.01 1.60
N ILE A 111 2.03 10.78 0.53
CA ILE A 111 1.46 12.13 0.47
C ILE A 111 -0.02 12.06 0.14
N LYS A 112 -0.40 11.42 -0.96
CA LYS A 112 -1.79 11.45 -1.40
C LYS A 112 -2.68 10.59 -0.52
N ASP A 113 -2.27 9.38 -0.26
CA ASP A 113 -3.11 8.43 0.45
C ASP A 113 -3.12 8.66 1.97
N VAL A 114 -1.96 8.62 2.60
CA VAL A 114 -1.87 8.66 4.06
C VAL A 114 -2.19 10.04 4.59
N MET A 115 -1.59 11.10 4.02
CA MET A 115 -1.84 12.48 4.47
C MET A 115 -3.29 12.89 4.28
N THR A 116 -3.86 12.60 3.11
CA THR A 116 -5.24 12.99 2.79
C THR A 116 -6.24 12.24 3.67
N ARG A 117 -6.12 10.92 3.75
CA ARG A 117 -7.03 10.10 4.56
C ARG A 117 -6.95 10.39 6.05
N LYS A 118 -5.75 10.47 6.57
CA LYS A 118 -5.53 10.70 7.99
C LYS A 118 -5.53 12.19 8.37
N LYS A 119 -5.76 13.11 7.41
CA LYS A 119 -5.71 14.55 7.62
C LYS A 119 -4.43 14.95 8.36
N ILE A 120 -3.29 14.53 7.82
CA ILE A 120 -1.96 14.84 8.33
C ILE A 120 -1.47 16.07 7.61
N THR A 121 -0.94 17.04 8.34
CA THR A 121 -0.43 18.30 7.80
C THR A 121 1.09 18.41 7.85
N ASP A 122 1.74 17.61 8.71
CA ASP A 122 3.20 17.58 8.84
C ASP A 122 3.80 16.45 8.00
N GLU A 123 4.08 16.74 6.73
CA GLU A 123 4.72 15.83 5.80
C GLU A 123 6.12 15.41 6.25
N SER A 124 6.89 16.38 6.79
CA SER A 124 8.27 16.15 7.22
C SER A 124 8.33 15.13 8.36
N MET A 125 7.43 15.26 9.34
CA MET A 125 7.32 14.32 10.45
C MET A 125 6.84 12.95 9.96
N LEU A 126 5.87 12.92 9.06
CA LEU A 126 5.38 11.66 8.48
C LEU A 126 6.51 10.90 7.78
N LYS A 127 7.34 11.59 6.97
CA LYS A 127 8.52 11.02 6.32
C LYS A 127 9.57 10.52 7.33
N SER A 128 9.81 11.26 8.40
CA SER A 128 10.74 10.81 9.44
C SER A 128 10.28 9.53 10.12
N VAL A 129 9.00 9.44 10.47
CA VAL A 129 8.42 8.22 11.06
C VAL A 129 8.42 7.06 10.05
N SER A 130 8.16 7.33 8.77
CA SER A 130 8.24 6.33 7.70
C SER A 130 9.65 5.75 7.56
N ASN A 131 10.66 6.62 7.48
CA ASN A 131 12.05 6.20 7.37
C ASN A 131 12.46 5.36 8.58
N PHE A 132 12.13 5.79 9.79
CA PHE A 132 12.39 5.01 11.00
C PHE A 132 11.75 3.62 10.95
N ALA A 133 10.50 3.54 10.48
CA ALA A 133 9.80 2.27 10.36
C ALA A 133 10.45 1.35 9.31
N MET A 134 10.90 1.90 8.17
CA MET A 134 11.60 1.16 7.13
C MET A 134 12.97 0.65 7.61
N ASP A 135 13.73 1.47 8.32
CA ASP A 135 15.04 1.08 8.88
C ASP A 135 14.93 -0.03 9.93
N ASN A 136 13.75 -0.24 10.49
CA ASN A 136 13.47 -1.24 11.52
C ASN A 136 12.54 -2.38 11.07
N ILE A 137 12.43 -2.61 9.76
CA ILE A 137 11.61 -3.72 9.22
C ILE A 137 12.11 -5.06 9.79
N GLY A 138 11.17 -5.91 10.22
CA GLY A 138 11.47 -7.20 10.83
C GLY A 138 11.83 -7.12 12.32
N SER A 139 11.87 -5.92 12.90
CA SER A 139 12.11 -5.70 14.33
C SER A 139 10.84 -5.32 15.07
N LEU A 140 10.84 -5.49 16.40
CA LEU A 140 9.73 -5.03 17.24
C LEU A 140 9.71 -3.50 17.27
N LEU A 141 8.63 -2.91 16.77
CA LEU A 141 8.38 -1.48 16.79
C LEU A 141 7.46 -1.12 17.98
N SER A 142 7.91 -0.13 18.78
CA SER A 142 7.13 0.47 19.84
C SER A 142 6.82 1.93 19.49
N THR A 143 5.55 2.31 19.54
CA THR A 143 5.10 3.69 19.30
C THR A 143 5.74 4.67 20.26
N ASN A 144 5.94 4.26 21.53
CA ASN A 144 6.69 5.05 22.50
C ASN A 144 8.15 5.25 22.09
N ASN A 145 8.81 4.21 21.59
CA ASN A 145 10.20 4.32 21.14
C ASN A 145 10.32 5.28 19.95
N ILE A 146 9.43 5.17 18.98
CA ILE A 146 9.39 6.11 17.84
C ILE A 146 9.20 7.54 18.31
N ALA A 147 8.23 7.80 19.21
CA ALA A 147 7.99 9.14 19.74
C ALA A 147 9.20 9.70 20.48
N ASN A 148 9.89 8.88 21.26
CA ASN A 148 11.11 9.26 21.98
C ASN A 148 12.26 9.59 21.02
N VAL A 149 12.50 8.79 19.99
CA VAL A 149 13.54 9.03 18.99
C VAL A 149 13.27 10.35 18.28
N MET A 150 12.06 10.55 17.74
CA MET A 150 11.70 11.81 17.07
C MET A 150 11.84 13.04 17.98
N THR A 151 11.49 12.90 19.27
CA THR A 151 11.62 13.98 20.24
C THR A 151 13.08 14.30 20.54
N ASN A 152 13.95 13.28 20.67
CA ASN A 152 15.38 13.46 20.88
C ASN A 152 16.07 14.11 19.66
N ASP A 153 15.55 13.88 18.46
CA ASP A 153 15.99 14.53 17.21
C ASP A 153 15.46 15.97 17.08
N GLY A 154 14.89 16.52 18.15
CA GLY A 154 14.37 17.89 18.20
C GLY A 154 12.96 18.06 17.60
N ARG A 155 12.27 16.97 17.30
CA ARG A 155 10.93 16.95 16.70
C ARG A 155 9.92 16.31 17.64
N GLY A 156 9.30 17.12 18.50
CA GLY A 156 8.29 16.63 19.44
C GLY A 156 7.07 16.04 18.75
N ILE A 157 6.82 14.75 18.97
CA ILE A 157 5.62 14.04 18.51
C ILE A 157 5.03 13.24 19.65
N ASN A 158 3.70 13.22 19.76
CA ASN A 158 3.05 12.39 20.76
C ASN A 158 2.76 10.97 20.22
N VAL A 159 2.63 10.02 21.13
CA VAL A 159 2.42 8.60 20.82
C VAL A 159 1.17 8.39 19.95
N ARG A 160 0.08 9.09 20.21
CA ARG A 160 -1.16 8.99 19.43
C ARG A 160 -0.97 9.41 17.97
N THR A 161 -0.11 10.41 17.74
CA THR A 161 0.20 10.83 16.37
C THR A 161 1.04 9.77 15.65
N VAL A 162 1.99 9.13 16.34
CA VAL A 162 2.74 7.98 15.79
C VAL A 162 1.80 6.83 15.46
N GLU A 163 0.88 6.48 16.36
CA GLU A 163 -0.14 5.44 16.11
C GLU A 163 -0.96 5.74 14.87
N LYS A 164 -1.44 6.98 14.73
CA LYS A 164 -2.19 7.45 13.57
C LYS A 164 -1.39 7.32 12.27
N TYR A 165 -0.09 7.59 12.29
CA TYR A 165 0.79 7.44 11.14
C TYR A 165 0.99 5.97 10.77
N LEU A 166 1.32 5.12 11.74
CA LEU A 166 1.48 3.68 11.51
C LEU A 166 0.18 3.01 11.04
N GLU A 167 -0.96 3.45 11.56
CA GLU A 167 -2.26 3.01 11.08
C GLU A 167 -2.46 3.40 9.61
N GLY A 168 -2.14 4.65 9.24
CA GLY A 168 -2.19 5.10 7.85
C GLY A 168 -1.29 4.28 6.92
N PHE A 169 -0.08 3.95 7.36
CA PHE A 169 0.84 3.09 6.60
C PHE A 169 0.30 1.66 6.41
N THR A 170 -0.36 1.12 7.44
CA THR A 170 -0.95 -0.22 7.34
C THR A 170 -2.19 -0.23 6.44
N GLU A 171 -3.04 0.79 6.54
CA GLU A 171 -4.23 0.92 5.70
C GLU A 171 -3.92 1.11 4.21
N SER A 172 -2.77 1.74 3.89
CA SER A 172 -2.30 1.92 2.52
C SER A 172 -1.46 0.76 1.99
N TYR A 173 -1.36 -0.34 2.73
CA TYR A 173 -0.48 -1.46 2.41
C TYR A 173 1.01 -1.10 2.26
N PHE A 174 1.42 0.08 2.77
CA PHE A 174 2.80 0.50 2.80
C PHE A 174 3.62 -0.31 3.82
N LEU A 175 3.01 -0.62 4.98
CA LEU A 175 3.58 -1.53 5.97
C LEU A 175 2.58 -2.65 6.30
N TYR A 176 3.11 -3.83 6.57
CA TYR A 176 2.37 -4.97 7.09
C TYR A 176 2.74 -5.22 8.56
N ARG A 177 1.77 -5.57 9.38
CA ARG A 177 1.94 -5.98 10.77
C ARG A 177 1.85 -7.48 10.92
#